data_0137fa71490a8c9b52517afee06b8032
#
_entry.id   0137fa71490a8c9b52517afee06b8032
#
_cell.length_a   1.000
_cell.length_b   1.000
_cell.length_c   1.000
_cell.angle_alpha   90.00
_cell.angle_beta   90.00
_cell.angle_gamma   90.00
#
_symmetry.space_group_name_H-M   'P 1'
#
loop_
_entity.id
_entity.type
_entity.pdbx_description
1 polymer ?
#
loop_
_entity_poly.entity_id
_entity_poly.type
_entity_poly.pdbx_seq_one_letter_code
_entity_poly.pdbx_strand_id
1 'polypeptide(L)'
;MDRVSTGVPGLDTMLGGGLIPARPYVVSGPTGAGKTILAMQFLAAGLAKGEAGLMVTLDEPPNEVKANVVAFGWNLDRLKILDATPDIKAHKRQRSVIDVGTTMDVRDMDQVGEIRQSSQIRAMEVSIHGVQKMLKQEFFQRQERTREKYKRIVVDSITALKMFTMAGEDSRIMIQSFMRFLSELEATTLLVSERLNPKILETEFFLCRGEIRFHKSLDGNVIRRAVSIEKFRGSRFDDRVRPMSITNTGVVVDPQGVVAMTGGKLAALGEEYLEQRLGDEVTTVIESVLKLIEDANRMRVAVTDIEHAISRATLQLQRRNYQKAMKAALHAQTLVRERLEKARAGLPPPPNAAAPPPPGVRR
;
A
#
# COMPACT_ATOMS: atom_id res chain seq x y z
N MET A 1 -9.90 -15.08 7.06
CA MET A 1 -10.68 -14.14 6.22
C MET A 1 -9.95 -14.01 4.90
N ASP A 2 -10.68 -14.19 3.82
CA ASP A 2 -10.11 -14.02 2.48
C ASP A 2 -9.63 -12.58 2.30
N ARG A 3 -8.48 -12.42 1.67
CA ARG A 3 -7.87 -11.11 1.39
C ARG A 3 -7.93 -10.79 -0.08
N VAL A 4 -8.06 -9.53 -0.40
CA VAL A 4 -8.05 -9.02 -1.78
C VAL A 4 -6.64 -8.53 -2.09
N SER A 5 -5.96 -9.21 -3.02
CA SER A 5 -4.62 -8.81 -3.46
C SER A 5 -4.64 -7.42 -4.10
N THR A 6 -3.65 -6.61 -3.77
CA THR A 6 -3.41 -5.32 -4.43
C THR A 6 -2.85 -5.47 -5.84
N GLY A 7 -2.39 -6.67 -6.22
CA GLY A 7 -1.61 -6.91 -7.43
C GLY A 7 -0.11 -6.67 -7.24
N VAL A 8 0.31 -6.29 -6.03
CA VAL A 8 1.71 -6.04 -5.66
C VAL A 8 2.07 -6.96 -4.49
N PRO A 9 2.75 -8.09 -4.73
CA PRO A 9 3.02 -9.10 -3.69
C PRO A 9 3.74 -8.53 -2.45
N GLY A 10 4.70 -7.62 -2.64
CA GLY A 10 5.38 -6.97 -1.53
C GLY A 10 4.46 -6.10 -0.68
N LEU A 11 3.52 -5.37 -1.31
CA LEU A 11 2.51 -4.59 -0.60
C LEU A 11 1.49 -5.50 0.10
N ASP A 12 1.10 -6.60 -0.54
CA ASP A 12 0.22 -7.59 0.08
C ASP A 12 0.87 -8.18 1.34
N THR A 13 2.19 -8.44 1.32
CA THR A 13 2.95 -8.86 2.50
C THR A 13 2.86 -7.83 3.62
N MET A 14 3.08 -6.53 3.33
CA MET A 14 2.96 -5.45 4.31
C MET A 14 1.55 -5.36 4.91
N LEU A 15 0.51 -5.70 4.15
CA LEU A 15 -0.90 -5.69 4.56
C LEU A 15 -1.35 -7.01 5.25
N GLY A 16 -0.42 -7.95 5.49
CA GLY A 16 -0.75 -9.26 6.07
C GLY A 16 -1.59 -10.15 5.14
N GLY A 17 -1.29 -10.12 3.85
CA GLY A 17 -1.90 -10.93 2.79
C GLY A 17 -2.83 -10.16 1.84
N GLY A 18 -2.91 -8.83 1.96
CA GLY A 18 -3.73 -7.97 1.11
C GLY A 18 -4.82 -7.21 1.85
N LEU A 19 -5.72 -6.58 1.11
CA LEU A 19 -6.81 -5.75 1.63
C LEU A 19 -7.94 -6.61 2.24
N ILE A 20 -8.62 -6.08 3.26
CA ILE A 20 -9.87 -6.67 3.74
C ILE A 20 -10.97 -6.34 2.73
N PRO A 21 -11.77 -7.32 2.26
CA PRO A 21 -12.76 -7.09 1.22
C PRO A 21 -13.86 -6.11 1.61
N ALA A 22 -14.54 -5.55 0.60
CA ALA A 22 -15.71 -4.70 0.73
C ALA A 22 -15.50 -3.43 1.59
N ARG A 23 -14.34 -2.80 1.43
CA ARG A 23 -13.99 -1.59 2.20
C ARG A 23 -13.31 -0.54 1.32
N PRO A 24 -13.50 0.75 1.61
CA PRO A 24 -12.77 1.83 0.97
C PRO A 24 -11.41 2.07 1.63
N TYR A 25 -10.37 2.16 0.80
CA TYR A 25 -8.99 2.47 1.14
C TYR A 25 -8.53 3.69 0.36
N VAL A 26 -7.59 4.44 0.91
CA VAL A 26 -6.97 5.58 0.21
C VAL A 26 -5.54 5.24 -0.17
N VAL A 27 -5.18 5.55 -1.40
CA VAL A 27 -3.80 5.58 -1.89
C VAL A 27 -3.40 7.03 -2.01
N SER A 28 -2.54 7.49 -1.10
CA SER A 28 -2.13 8.90 -1.02
C SER A 28 -0.67 9.10 -1.44
N GLY A 29 -0.30 10.31 -1.78
CA GLY A 29 1.08 10.67 -2.06
C GLY A 29 1.24 11.79 -3.10
N PRO A 30 2.47 12.26 -3.34
CA PRO A 30 2.74 13.34 -4.28
C PRO A 30 2.49 12.91 -5.74
N THR A 31 2.35 13.91 -6.62
CA THR A 31 2.21 13.70 -8.07
C THR A 31 3.41 12.92 -8.64
N GLY A 32 3.14 11.96 -9.53
CA GLY A 32 4.16 11.12 -10.15
C GLY A 32 4.79 10.07 -9.20
N ALA A 33 4.16 9.79 -8.05
CA ALA A 33 4.60 8.73 -7.16
C ALA A 33 4.18 7.32 -7.63
N GLY A 34 3.20 7.19 -8.55
CA GLY A 34 2.75 5.91 -9.10
C GLY A 34 1.39 5.45 -8.57
N LYS A 35 0.59 6.35 -7.99
CA LYS A 35 -0.73 6.04 -7.40
C LYS A 35 -1.71 5.43 -8.41
N THR A 36 -1.87 6.07 -9.57
CA THR A 36 -2.71 5.59 -10.69
C THR A 36 -2.22 4.23 -11.19
N ILE A 37 -0.90 4.02 -11.26
CA ILE A 37 -0.32 2.72 -11.67
C ILE A 37 -0.72 1.62 -10.69
N LEU A 38 -0.60 1.85 -9.37
CA LEU A 38 -1.08 0.90 -8.35
C LEU A 38 -2.58 0.63 -8.50
N ALA A 39 -3.38 1.69 -8.70
CA ALA A 39 -4.83 1.57 -8.84
C ALA A 39 -5.21 0.70 -10.06
N MET A 40 -4.54 0.89 -11.19
CA MET A 40 -4.73 0.07 -12.39
C MET A 40 -4.22 -1.36 -12.20
N GLN A 41 -3.09 -1.56 -11.52
CA GLN A 41 -2.54 -2.88 -11.19
C GLN A 41 -3.48 -3.67 -10.27
N PHE A 42 -4.11 -3.00 -9.31
CA PHE A 42 -5.16 -3.57 -8.47
C PHE A 42 -6.37 -4.05 -9.29
N LEU A 43 -6.83 -3.27 -10.26
CA LEU A 43 -7.91 -3.68 -11.16
C LEU A 43 -7.48 -4.84 -12.06
N ALA A 44 -6.30 -4.77 -12.67
CA ALA A 44 -5.75 -5.82 -13.51
C ALA A 44 -5.62 -7.16 -12.77
N ALA A 45 -5.16 -7.13 -11.51
CA ALA A 45 -5.08 -8.33 -10.68
C ALA A 45 -6.44 -8.98 -10.40
N GLY A 46 -7.51 -8.17 -10.29
CA GLY A 46 -8.88 -8.67 -10.18
C GLY A 46 -9.39 -9.27 -11.48
N LEU A 47 -9.19 -8.56 -12.60
CA LEU A 47 -9.59 -9.04 -13.92
C LEU A 47 -8.94 -10.38 -14.29
N ALA A 48 -7.66 -10.56 -13.93
CA ALA A 48 -6.93 -11.82 -14.12
C ALA A 48 -7.55 -13.00 -13.33
N LYS A 49 -8.24 -12.69 -12.21
CA LYS A 49 -9.00 -13.69 -11.42
C LYS A 49 -10.47 -13.83 -11.85
N GLY A 50 -10.87 -13.16 -12.92
CA GLY A 50 -12.26 -13.14 -13.39
C GLY A 50 -13.17 -12.19 -12.60
N GLU A 51 -12.64 -11.40 -11.67
CA GLU A 51 -13.41 -10.41 -10.92
C GLU A 51 -13.76 -9.20 -11.80
N ALA A 52 -14.97 -8.65 -11.62
CA ALA A 52 -15.35 -7.43 -12.33
C ALA A 52 -14.72 -6.20 -11.68
N GLY A 53 -14.06 -5.37 -12.51
CA GLY A 53 -13.42 -4.13 -12.11
C GLY A 53 -14.12 -2.91 -12.71
N LEU A 54 -14.21 -1.82 -11.93
CA LEU A 54 -14.77 -0.54 -12.33
C LEU A 54 -13.82 0.59 -11.94
N MET A 55 -13.56 1.50 -12.86
CA MET A 55 -12.82 2.73 -12.61
C MET A 55 -13.70 3.94 -12.87
N VAL A 56 -13.62 4.95 -12.02
CA VAL A 56 -14.10 6.31 -12.28
C VAL A 56 -12.87 7.18 -12.42
N THR A 57 -12.72 7.81 -13.58
CA THR A 57 -11.62 8.75 -13.84
C THR A 57 -12.16 10.17 -13.85
N LEU A 58 -11.43 11.09 -13.18
CA LEU A 58 -11.78 12.51 -13.06
C LEU A 58 -10.69 13.43 -13.62
N ASP A 59 -9.45 12.94 -13.72
CA ASP A 59 -8.29 13.75 -14.14
C ASP A 59 -7.95 13.53 -15.62
N GLU A 60 -8.08 12.30 -16.11
CA GLU A 60 -7.69 11.90 -17.47
C GLU A 60 -8.83 11.15 -18.16
N PRO A 61 -9.07 11.35 -19.46
CA PRO A 61 -10.10 10.59 -20.19
C PRO A 61 -9.72 9.09 -20.28
N PRO A 62 -10.71 8.18 -20.44
CA PRO A 62 -10.49 6.72 -20.40
C PRO A 62 -9.45 6.17 -21.38
N ASN A 63 -9.34 6.77 -22.56
CA ASN A 63 -8.35 6.40 -23.56
C ASN A 63 -6.91 6.71 -23.12
N GLU A 64 -6.69 7.85 -22.46
CA GLU A 64 -5.39 8.23 -21.91
C GLU A 64 -5.00 7.35 -20.73
N VAL A 65 -5.94 7.10 -19.79
CA VAL A 65 -5.72 6.17 -18.68
C VAL A 65 -5.27 4.80 -19.17
N LYS A 66 -5.91 4.25 -20.21
CA LYS A 66 -5.51 2.96 -20.80
C LYS A 66 -4.15 3.05 -21.48
N ALA A 67 -3.90 4.12 -22.25
CA ALA A 67 -2.63 4.32 -22.96
C ALA A 67 -1.44 4.38 -21.98
N ASN A 68 -1.59 5.04 -20.83
CA ASN A 68 -0.56 5.19 -19.81
C ASN A 68 -0.11 3.86 -19.18
N VAL A 69 -0.88 2.79 -19.31
CA VAL A 69 -0.59 1.48 -18.71
C VAL A 69 -0.36 0.36 -19.73
N VAL A 70 -0.43 0.66 -21.03
CA VAL A 70 -0.20 -0.32 -22.12
C VAL A 70 1.17 -1.01 -22.00
N ALA A 71 2.19 -0.26 -21.60
CA ALA A 71 3.56 -0.76 -21.47
C ALA A 71 3.70 -1.89 -20.43
N PHE A 72 2.76 -2.03 -19.50
CA PHE A 72 2.78 -3.08 -18.47
C PHE A 72 2.18 -4.41 -18.95
N GLY A 73 1.57 -4.46 -20.13
CA GLY A 73 1.02 -5.68 -20.73
C GLY A 73 -0.21 -6.27 -20.01
N TRP A 74 -0.91 -5.48 -19.20
CA TRP A 74 -2.11 -5.93 -18.49
C TRP A 74 -3.30 -6.05 -19.44
N ASN A 75 -4.06 -7.14 -19.34
CA ASN A 75 -5.31 -7.28 -20.07
C ASN A 75 -6.42 -6.50 -19.34
N LEU A 76 -6.84 -5.40 -19.95
CA LEU A 76 -7.86 -4.49 -19.43
C LEU A 76 -9.15 -4.48 -20.28
N ASP A 77 -9.35 -5.44 -21.17
CA ASP A 77 -10.50 -5.46 -22.11
C ASP A 77 -11.84 -5.49 -21.38
N ARG A 78 -11.89 -6.18 -20.24
CA ARG A 78 -13.10 -6.29 -19.41
C ARG A 78 -13.23 -5.19 -18.36
N LEU A 79 -12.30 -4.22 -18.31
CA LEU A 79 -12.37 -3.09 -17.39
C LEU A 79 -13.43 -2.09 -17.85
N LYS A 80 -14.39 -1.81 -17.00
CA LYS A 80 -15.31 -0.69 -17.19
C LYS A 80 -14.68 0.59 -16.65
N ILE A 81 -14.63 1.63 -17.47
CA ILE A 81 -14.18 2.96 -17.05
C ILE A 81 -15.35 3.93 -17.27
N LEU A 82 -15.72 4.65 -16.23
CA LEU A 82 -16.66 5.77 -16.25
C LEU A 82 -15.87 7.06 -16.36
N ASP A 83 -16.20 7.85 -17.36
CA ASP A 83 -15.60 9.17 -17.57
C ASP A 83 -16.38 10.22 -16.77
N ALA A 84 -15.73 10.76 -15.75
CA ALA A 84 -16.23 11.88 -14.96
C ALA A 84 -15.32 13.11 -15.10
N THR A 85 -14.50 13.17 -16.17
CA THR A 85 -13.66 14.34 -16.45
C THR A 85 -14.49 15.58 -16.78
N PRO A 86 -14.11 16.77 -16.30
CA PRO A 86 -14.82 18.01 -16.59
C PRO A 86 -14.76 18.36 -18.07
N ASP A 87 -15.88 18.74 -18.68
CA ASP A 87 -15.89 19.27 -20.05
C ASP A 87 -15.36 20.72 -20.09
N ILE A 88 -14.05 20.84 -20.31
CA ILE A 88 -13.33 22.12 -20.39
C ILE A 88 -13.89 23.03 -21.51
N LYS A 89 -14.46 22.45 -22.58
CA LYS A 89 -15.05 23.24 -23.69
C LYS A 89 -16.34 23.93 -23.25
N ALA A 90 -17.11 23.31 -22.39
CA ALA A 90 -18.29 23.93 -21.80
C ALA A 90 -17.92 25.13 -20.89
N HIS A 91 -16.81 25.01 -20.15
CA HIS A 91 -16.32 26.08 -19.26
C HIS A 91 -15.79 27.30 -20.01
N LYS A 92 -15.13 27.11 -21.18
CA LYS A 92 -14.66 28.22 -22.04
C LYS A 92 -15.83 28.98 -22.68
N ARG A 93 -16.90 28.28 -23.07
CA ARG A 93 -18.14 28.92 -23.61
C ARG A 93 -18.83 29.79 -22.55
N GLN A 94 -18.78 29.38 -21.27
CA GLN A 94 -19.40 30.16 -20.18
C GLN A 94 -18.66 31.49 -19.90
N ARG A 95 -17.32 31.51 -19.97
CA ARG A 95 -16.53 32.76 -19.81
C ARG A 95 -16.78 33.73 -20.96
N SER A 96 -16.87 33.23 -22.19
CA SER A 96 -17.10 34.09 -23.35
C SER A 96 -18.51 34.73 -23.35
N VAL A 97 -19.51 34.09 -22.73
CA VAL A 97 -20.89 34.64 -22.61
C VAL A 97 -20.97 35.72 -21.53
N ILE A 98 -20.14 35.64 -20.47
CA ILE A 98 -20.10 36.65 -19.40
C ILE A 98 -19.39 37.92 -19.86
N ASP A 99 -18.40 37.84 -20.74
CA ASP A 99 -17.65 39.00 -21.27
C ASP A 99 -18.44 39.80 -22.32
N VAL A 100 -19.46 39.21 -22.92
CA VAL A 100 -20.35 39.89 -23.93
C VAL A 100 -21.55 40.57 -23.28
N GLY A 101 -21.70 40.51 -21.97
CA GLY A 101 -22.90 40.90 -21.19
C GLY A 101 -23.23 42.39 -21.07
N THR A 102 -22.65 43.28 -21.90
CA THR A 102 -23.02 44.72 -21.87
C THR A 102 -24.00 45.16 -22.96
N THR A 103 -24.47 44.29 -23.86
CA THR A 103 -25.39 44.62 -24.95
C THR A 103 -26.35 43.49 -25.33
N MET A 104 -26.87 42.73 -24.37
CA MET A 104 -27.92 41.72 -24.69
C MET A 104 -29.31 42.25 -24.54
N ASP A 105 -30.16 42.03 -25.59
CA ASP A 105 -31.58 42.35 -25.61
C ASP A 105 -32.36 41.34 -24.74
N VAL A 106 -33.53 41.79 -24.21
CA VAL A 106 -34.38 41.00 -23.30
C VAL A 106 -34.82 39.63 -23.88
N ARG A 107 -34.80 39.49 -25.22
CA ARG A 107 -35.14 38.24 -25.92
C ARG A 107 -34.09 37.12 -25.75
N ASP A 108 -32.86 37.46 -25.38
CA ASP A 108 -31.79 36.50 -25.19
C ASP A 108 -31.71 35.92 -23.76
N MET A 109 -32.52 36.43 -22.82
CA MET A 109 -32.52 36.01 -21.43
C MET A 109 -33.02 34.57 -21.23
N ASP A 110 -33.93 34.09 -22.06
CA ASP A 110 -34.42 32.69 -21.97
C ASP A 110 -33.34 31.69 -22.39
N GLN A 111 -32.53 32.04 -23.42
CA GLN A 111 -31.38 31.19 -23.81
C GLN A 111 -30.27 31.19 -22.76
N VAL A 112 -30.06 32.31 -22.06
CA VAL A 112 -29.10 32.38 -20.95
C VAL A 112 -29.56 31.54 -19.75
N GLY A 113 -30.87 31.46 -19.51
CA GLY A 113 -31.50 30.60 -18.51
C GLY A 113 -31.24 29.11 -18.78
N GLU A 114 -31.45 28.66 -20.03
CA GLU A 114 -31.17 27.28 -20.45
C GLU A 114 -29.69 26.94 -20.41
N ILE A 115 -28.79 27.86 -20.79
CA ILE A 115 -27.33 27.69 -20.70
C ILE A 115 -26.91 27.61 -19.23
N ARG A 116 -27.47 28.41 -18.33
CA ARG A 116 -27.19 28.34 -16.89
C ARG A 116 -27.67 27.03 -16.26
N GLN A 117 -28.88 26.57 -16.64
CA GLN A 117 -29.38 25.26 -16.17
C GLN A 117 -28.53 24.09 -16.70
N SER A 118 -28.17 24.10 -17.99
CA SER A 118 -27.30 23.03 -18.56
C SER A 118 -25.90 23.03 -17.96
N SER A 119 -25.35 24.19 -17.62
CA SER A 119 -24.03 24.29 -16.97
C SER A 119 -24.07 23.93 -15.50
N GLN A 120 -25.16 24.23 -14.79
CA GLN A 120 -25.37 23.74 -13.41
C GLN A 120 -25.58 22.22 -13.38
N ILE A 121 -26.30 21.65 -14.35
CA ILE A 121 -26.49 20.19 -14.48
C ILE A 121 -25.14 19.50 -14.74
N ARG A 122 -24.29 20.02 -15.62
CA ARG A 122 -22.95 19.47 -15.90
C ARG A 122 -21.96 19.67 -14.76
N ALA A 123 -22.00 20.79 -14.05
CA ALA A 123 -21.22 20.98 -12.83
C ALA A 123 -21.66 20.01 -11.70
N MET A 124 -22.94 19.62 -11.67
CA MET A 124 -23.43 18.57 -10.78
C MET A 124 -22.91 17.17 -11.18
N GLU A 125 -22.63 16.90 -12.46
CA GLU A 125 -22.11 15.60 -12.92
C GLU A 125 -20.70 15.32 -12.42
N VAL A 126 -19.86 16.32 -12.26
CA VAL A 126 -18.49 16.19 -11.70
C VAL A 126 -18.48 16.30 -10.17
N SER A 127 -19.62 16.53 -9.53
CA SER A 127 -19.74 16.57 -8.07
C SER A 127 -19.71 15.18 -7.45
N ILE A 128 -19.45 15.10 -6.15
CA ILE A 128 -19.55 13.84 -5.37
C ILE A 128 -20.92 13.18 -5.61
N HIS A 129 -21.98 13.96 -5.67
CA HIS A 129 -23.34 13.46 -5.93
C HIS A 129 -23.49 12.90 -7.35
N GLY A 130 -22.91 13.56 -8.36
CA GLY A 130 -22.88 13.08 -9.74
C GLY A 130 -22.16 11.75 -9.87
N VAL A 131 -20.96 11.62 -9.27
CA VAL A 131 -20.20 10.36 -9.26
C VAL A 131 -20.97 9.25 -8.54
N GLN A 132 -21.64 9.53 -7.41
CA GLN A 132 -22.52 8.57 -6.74
C GLN A 132 -23.66 8.09 -7.66
N LYS A 133 -24.29 9.00 -8.39
CA LYS A 133 -25.36 8.68 -9.34
C LYS A 133 -24.85 7.80 -10.48
N MET A 134 -23.69 8.14 -11.07
CA MET A 134 -23.06 7.34 -12.12
C MET A 134 -22.73 5.92 -11.62
N LEU A 135 -22.15 5.81 -10.46
CA LEU A 135 -21.83 4.50 -9.84
C LEU A 135 -23.10 3.68 -9.59
N LYS A 136 -24.16 4.28 -9.01
CA LYS A 136 -25.44 3.59 -8.78
C LYS A 136 -26.05 3.07 -10.08
N GLN A 137 -26.07 3.90 -11.13
CA GLN A 137 -26.59 3.52 -12.44
C GLN A 137 -25.80 2.37 -13.06
N GLU A 138 -24.48 2.43 -13.04
CA GLU A 138 -23.63 1.37 -13.60
C GLU A 138 -23.77 0.06 -12.83
N PHE A 139 -23.82 0.10 -11.48
CA PHE A 139 -24.06 -1.07 -10.66
C PHE A 139 -25.42 -1.73 -10.97
N PHE A 140 -26.48 -0.93 -11.08
CA PHE A 140 -27.80 -1.42 -11.42
C PHE A 140 -27.81 -2.05 -12.81
N GLN A 141 -27.32 -1.35 -13.84
CA GLN A 141 -27.25 -1.87 -15.21
C GLN A 141 -26.44 -3.14 -15.34
N ARG A 142 -25.33 -3.25 -14.61
CA ARG A 142 -24.53 -4.47 -14.60
C ARG A 142 -25.28 -5.63 -13.96
N GLN A 143 -25.91 -5.40 -12.81
CA GLN A 143 -26.65 -6.43 -12.10
C GLN A 143 -27.81 -6.97 -12.94
N GLU A 144 -28.48 -6.12 -13.71
CA GLU A 144 -29.51 -6.54 -14.64
C GLU A 144 -28.95 -7.36 -15.82
N ARG A 145 -27.83 -6.93 -16.41
CA ARG A 145 -27.24 -7.60 -17.58
C ARG A 145 -26.52 -8.89 -17.29
N THR A 146 -25.76 -8.96 -16.20
CA THR A 146 -24.83 -10.07 -15.93
C THR A 146 -25.13 -10.84 -14.65
N ARG A 147 -25.98 -10.33 -13.77
CA ARG A 147 -26.22 -10.81 -12.39
C ARG A 147 -24.97 -10.82 -11.51
N GLU A 148 -23.87 -10.19 -11.95
CA GLU A 148 -22.61 -10.10 -11.23
C GLU A 148 -22.39 -8.68 -10.68
N LYS A 149 -21.86 -8.59 -9.47
CA LYS A 149 -21.45 -7.31 -8.87
C LYS A 149 -20.00 -6.98 -9.22
N TYR A 150 -19.66 -5.69 -9.27
CA TYR A 150 -18.27 -5.27 -9.25
C TYR A 150 -17.62 -5.65 -7.92
N LYS A 151 -16.41 -6.22 -7.99
CA LYS A 151 -15.63 -6.62 -6.81
C LYS A 151 -14.56 -5.59 -6.46
N ARG A 152 -14.09 -4.85 -7.46
CA ARG A 152 -13.05 -3.83 -7.33
C ARG A 152 -13.49 -2.53 -7.96
N ILE A 153 -13.30 -1.43 -7.21
CA ILE A 153 -13.57 -0.07 -7.68
C ILE A 153 -12.32 0.77 -7.49
N VAL A 154 -12.06 1.66 -8.43
CA VAL A 154 -11.07 2.73 -8.33
C VAL A 154 -11.76 4.05 -8.60
N VAL A 155 -11.45 5.08 -7.81
CA VAL A 155 -11.81 6.48 -8.07
C VAL A 155 -10.51 7.29 -8.14
N ASP A 156 -10.19 7.83 -9.31
CA ASP A 156 -8.96 8.58 -9.58
C ASP A 156 -9.31 9.95 -10.19
N SER A 157 -9.31 11.04 -9.39
CA SER A 157 -8.91 11.12 -8.00
C SER A 157 -10.00 11.74 -7.12
N ILE A 158 -9.99 11.42 -5.84
CA ILE A 158 -10.84 12.11 -4.86
C ILE A 158 -10.42 13.60 -4.72
N THR A 159 -9.17 13.91 -5.01
CA THR A 159 -8.66 15.28 -4.99
C THR A 159 -9.34 16.12 -6.05
N ALA A 160 -9.45 15.63 -7.28
CA ALA A 160 -10.21 16.30 -8.33
C ALA A 160 -11.69 16.48 -7.93
N LEU A 161 -12.28 15.41 -7.37
CA LEU A 161 -13.66 15.44 -6.90
C LEU A 161 -13.90 16.55 -5.85
N LYS A 162 -12.94 16.77 -4.93
CA LYS A 162 -12.99 17.82 -3.91
C LYS A 162 -12.88 19.22 -4.51
N MET A 163 -12.09 19.40 -5.58
CA MET A 163 -11.94 20.70 -6.24
C MET A 163 -13.25 21.22 -6.84
N PHE A 164 -14.17 20.33 -7.21
CA PHE A 164 -15.48 20.66 -7.74
C PHE A 164 -16.58 20.69 -6.66
N THR A 165 -16.24 20.36 -5.42
CA THR A 165 -17.15 20.41 -4.28
C THR A 165 -16.94 21.74 -3.54
N MET A 166 -18.01 22.42 -3.14
CA MET A 166 -17.92 23.70 -2.43
C MET A 166 -17.05 23.59 -1.18
N ALA A 167 -16.21 24.61 -0.93
CA ALA A 167 -15.39 24.70 0.27
C ALA A 167 -16.26 24.94 1.50
N GLY A 168 -15.95 24.28 2.63
CA GLY A 168 -16.62 24.49 3.92
C GLY A 168 -16.99 23.21 4.65
N GLU A 169 -17.81 23.33 5.70
CA GLU A 169 -18.28 22.21 6.52
C GLU A 169 -19.06 21.16 5.72
N ASP A 170 -19.80 21.59 4.71
CA ASP A 170 -20.57 20.73 3.80
C ASP A 170 -19.68 19.74 3.03
N SER A 171 -18.45 20.15 2.69
CA SER A 171 -17.47 19.28 2.01
C SER A 171 -17.15 18.03 2.84
N ARG A 172 -16.99 18.17 4.16
CA ARG A 172 -16.72 17.06 5.07
C ARG A 172 -17.88 16.06 5.13
N ILE A 173 -19.10 16.57 5.23
CA ILE A 173 -20.32 15.77 5.27
C ILE A 173 -20.48 15.00 3.95
N MET A 174 -20.22 15.66 2.82
CA MET A 174 -20.31 15.05 1.50
C MET A 174 -19.29 13.93 1.31
N ILE A 175 -18.03 14.14 1.73
CA ILE A 175 -17.00 13.10 1.70
C ILE A 175 -17.39 11.92 2.61
N GLN A 176 -17.92 12.21 3.80
CA GLN A 176 -18.39 11.16 4.73
C GLN A 176 -19.52 10.34 4.11
N SER A 177 -20.50 11.00 3.49
CA SER A 177 -21.58 10.34 2.78
C SER A 177 -21.09 9.48 1.63
N PHE A 178 -20.09 9.98 0.87
CA PHE A 178 -19.47 9.23 -0.23
C PHE A 178 -18.72 7.98 0.26
N MET A 179 -17.93 8.11 1.32
CA MET A 179 -17.22 6.97 1.91
C MET A 179 -18.17 5.90 2.45
N ARG A 180 -19.30 6.32 3.05
CA ARG A 180 -20.35 5.40 3.49
C ARG A 180 -21.00 4.70 2.31
N PHE A 181 -21.37 5.45 1.29
CA PHE A 181 -21.92 4.90 0.05
C PHE A 181 -20.99 3.86 -0.59
N LEU A 182 -19.69 4.14 -0.71
CA LEU A 182 -18.73 3.17 -1.24
C LEU A 182 -18.65 1.89 -0.39
N SER A 183 -18.82 2.00 0.92
CA SER A 183 -18.88 0.82 1.81
C SER A 183 -20.14 -0.03 1.60
N GLU A 184 -21.26 0.60 1.18
CA GLU A 184 -22.53 -0.07 0.90
C GLU A 184 -22.53 -0.83 -0.44
N LEU A 185 -21.59 -0.50 -1.35
CA LEU A 185 -21.45 -1.20 -2.64
C LEU A 185 -20.88 -2.62 -2.51
N GLU A 186 -20.40 -3.02 -1.33
CA GLU A 186 -19.78 -4.32 -1.07
C GLU A 186 -18.59 -4.67 -1.97
N ALA A 187 -17.97 -3.64 -2.56
CA ALA A 187 -16.77 -3.75 -3.39
C ALA A 187 -15.54 -3.20 -2.64
N THR A 188 -14.38 -3.80 -2.88
CA THR A 188 -13.12 -3.25 -2.38
C THR A 188 -12.73 -2.05 -3.22
N THR A 189 -12.64 -0.88 -2.60
CA THR A 189 -12.46 0.39 -3.31
C THR A 189 -11.11 1.00 -2.99
N LEU A 190 -10.36 1.43 -4.01
CA LEU A 190 -9.21 2.31 -3.88
C LEU A 190 -9.58 3.72 -4.32
N LEU A 191 -9.32 4.69 -3.46
CA LEU A 191 -9.46 6.12 -3.71
C LEU A 191 -8.07 6.72 -3.86
N VAL A 192 -7.76 7.25 -5.02
CA VAL A 192 -6.50 7.97 -5.26
C VAL A 192 -6.63 9.39 -4.72
N SER A 193 -5.71 9.81 -3.86
CA SER A 193 -5.65 11.16 -3.30
C SER A 193 -4.28 11.77 -3.51
N GLU A 194 -4.24 12.98 -4.07
CA GLU A 194 -3.02 13.75 -4.15
C GLU A 194 -2.74 14.47 -2.84
N ARG A 195 -1.53 14.32 -2.33
CA ARG A 195 -1.11 14.98 -1.11
C ARG A 195 -0.25 16.19 -1.44
N LEU A 196 -0.90 17.34 -1.57
CA LEU A 196 -0.25 18.60 -1.92
C LEU A 196 0.53 19.19 -0.73
N ASN A 197 0.02 19.04 0.49
CA ASN A 197 0.67 19.49 1.71
C ASN A 197 0.69 18.37 2.77
N PRO A 198 1.88 17.88 3.16
CA PRO A 198 2.00 16.81 4.18
C PRO A 198 1.45 17.17 5.56
N LYS A 199 1.32 18.47 5.87
CA LYS A 199 0.85 18.97 7.18
C LYS A 199 -0.67 19.07 7.27
N ILE A 200 -1.40 19.03 6.15
CA ILE A 200 -2.86 19.11 6.14
C ILE A 200 -3.42 17.69 6.30
N LEU A 201 -4.26 17.53 7.32
CA LEU A 201 -5.04 16.30 7.52
C LEU A 201 -6.34 16.43 6.75
N GLU A 202 -6.47 15.63 5.69
CA GLU A 202 -7.66 15.64 4.86
C GLU A 202 -8.71 14.65 5.37
N THR A 203 -9.99 14.96 5.14
CA THR A 203 -11.13 14.23 5.71
C THR A 203 -11.15 12.76 5.32
N GLU A 204 -10.80 12.42 4.08
CA GLU A 204 -10.76 11.04 3.58
C GLU A 204 -9.80 10.15 4.37
N PHE A 205 -8.68 10.69 4.88
CA PHE A 205 -7.71 9.91 5.67
C PHE A 205 -8.28 9.47 7.02
N PHE A 206 -9.19 10.26 7.61
CA PHE A 206 -9.87 9.86 8.85
C PHE A 206 -10.94 8.79 8.60
N LEU A 207 -11.66 8.91 7.49
CA LEU A 207 -12.85 8.11 7.21
C LEU A 207 -12.53 6.75 6.58
N CYS A 208 -11.44 6.64 5.80
CA CYS A 208 -11.05 5.39 5.14
C CYS A 208 -10.72 4.28 6.14
N ARG A 209 -10.80 3.04 5.67
CA ARG A 209 -10.44 1.85 6.47
C ARG A 209 -8.95 1.58 6.52
N GLY A 210 -8.19 2.13 5.57
CA GLY A 210 -6.74 2.11 5.54
C GLY A 210 -6.19 3.14 4.57
N GLU A 211 -4.98 3.60 4.84
CA GLU A 211 -4.21 4.52 3.99
C GLU A 211 -2.89 3.86 3.61
N ILE A 212 -2.67 3.75 2.32
CA ILE A 212 -1.41 3.35 1.69
C ILE A 212 -0.76 4.64 1.18
N ARG A 213 0.37 5.04 1.76
CA ARG A 213 1.04 6.29 1.42
C ARG A 213 2.27 6.05 0.60
N PHE A 214 2.31 6.70 -0.56
CA PHE A 214 3.47 6.74 -1.43
C PHE A 214 4.33 7.94 -1.10
N HIS A 215 5.63 7.71 -1.05
CA HIS A 215 6.65 8.72 -0.84
C HIS A 215 7.50 8.87 -2.10
N LYS A 216 7.91 10.09 -2.41
CA LYS A 216 8.80 10.41 -3.53
C LYS A 216 9.71 11.53 -3.11
N SER A 217 11.00 11.37 -3.30
CA SER A 217 11.99 12.43 -3.10
C SER A 217 13.12 12.34 -4.11
N LEU A 218 13.82 13.45 -4.30
CA LEU A 218 15.04 13.52 -5.08
C LEU A 218 16.22 13.32 -4.13
N ASP A 219 17.06 12.33 -4.42
CA ASP A 219 18.30 12.05 -3.72
C ASP A 219 19.45 12.13 -4.74
N GLY A 220 20.21 13.22 -4.70
CA GLY A 220 21.13 13.58 -5.78
C GLY A 220 20.37 13.75 -7.10
N ASN A 221 20.73 12.94 -8.10
CA ASN A 221 20.09 12.92 -9.42
C ASN A 221 19.09 11.76 -9.61
N VAL A 222 18.74 11.05 -8.52
CA VAL A 222 17.87 9.87 -8.56
C VAL A 222 16.55 10.15 -7.83
N ILE A 223 15.44 9.86 -8.50
CA ILE A 223 14.12 9.86 -7.86
C ILE A 223 13.96 8.55 -7.08
N ARG A 224 13.88 8.66 -5.77
CA ARG A 224 13.56 7.54 -4.88
C ARG A 224 12.09 7.52 -4.55
N ARG A 225 11.56 6.30 -4.46
CA ARG A 225 10.17 6.04 -4.07
C ARG A 225 10.12 5.04 -2.94
N ALA A 226 9.12 5.20 -2.08
CA ALA A 226 8.85 4.25 -1.01
C ALA A 226 7.35 4.22 -0.73
N VAL A 227 6.91 3.24 0.05
CA VAL A 227 5.53 3.08 0.48
C VAL A 227 5.49 2.82 1.99
N SER A 228 4.50 3.38 2.67
CA SER A 228 4.14 3.07 4.06
C SER A 228 2.65 2.78 4.17
N ILE A 229 2.29 2.02 5.20
CA ILE A 229 0.91 1.83 5.61
C ILE A 229 0.68 2.73 6.83
N GLU A 230 -0.06 3.81 6.65
CA GLU A 230 -0.30 4.78 7.73
C GLU A 230 -1.43 4.33 8.67
N LYS A 231 -2.30 3.51 8.13
CA LYS A 231 -3.50 3.03 8.83
C LYS A 231 -4.05 1.79 8.15
N PHE A 232 -4.46 0.80 8.95
CA PHE A 232 -5.14 -0.39 8.45
C PHE A 232 -6.06 -0.98 9.52
N ARG A 233 -7.31 -0.53 9.54
CA ARG A 233 -8.28 -0.91 10.59
C ARG A 233 -8.74 -2.36 10.45
N GLY A 234 -8.61 -3.10 11.53
CA GLY A 234 -9.07 -4.49 11.64
C GLY A 234 -8.03 -5.54 11.23
N SER A 235 -6.76 -5.14 11.06
CA SER A 235 -5.65 -6.06 10.82
C SER A 235 -4.33 -5.48 11.31
N ARG A 236 -3.37 -6.37 11.57
CA ARG A 236 -1.96 -6.00 11.72
C ARG A 236 -1.39 -5.68 10.33
N PHE A 237 -0.39 -4.83 10.28
CA PHE A 237 0.33 -4.43 9.08
C PHE A 237 1.79 -4.12 9.42
N ASP A 238 2.65 -4.06 8.42
CA ASP A 238 4.02 -3.56 8.56
C ASP A 238 3.99 -2.02 8.61
N ASP A 239 4.41 -1.44 9.72
CA ASP A 239 4.45 0.00 9.98
C ASP A 239 5.71 0.69 9.46
N ARG A 240 6.61 -0.05 8.81
CA ARG A 240 7.86 0.48 8.26
C ARG A 240 7.67 1.05 6.86
N VAL A 241 8.48 2.05 6.54
CA VAL A 241 8.59 2.56 5.18
C VAL A 241 9.43 1.59 4.35
N ARG A 242 8.88 1.11 3.22
CA ARG A 242 9.51 0.14 2.36
C ARG A 242 9.88 0.73 1.00
N PRO A 243 11.02 0.35 0.41
CA PRO A 243 11.41 0.83 -0.90
C PRO A 243 10.42 0.33 -1.96
N MET A 244 10.14 1.21 -2.92
CA MET A 244 9.24 0.95 -4.01
C MET A 244 9.86 1.42 -5.33
N SER A 245 9.64 0.68 -6.39
CA SER A 245 10.01 1.03 -7.75
C SER A 245 8.84 0.87 -8.71
N ILE A 246 8.92 1.57 -9.84
CA ILE A 246 8.02 1.38 -10.98
C ILE A 246 8.87 0.72 -12.07
N THR A 247 8.49 -0.50 -12.43
CA THR A 247 9.18 -1.33 -13.41
C THR A 247 8.30 -1.52 -14.66
N ASN A 248 8.75 -2.31 -15.62
CA ASN A 248 7.95 -2.71 -16.78
C ASN A 248 6.77 -3.63 -16.45
N THR A 249 6.66 -4.11 -15.20
CA THR A 249 5.53 -4.91 -14.71
C THR A 249 4.56 -4.13 -13.82
N GLY A 250 4.86 -2.86 -13.56
CA GLY A 250 4.09 -1.98 -12.68
C GLY A 250 4.84 -1.60 -11.40
N VAL A 251 4.09 -1.35 -10.34
CA VAL A 251 4.63 -1.08 -9.00
C VAL A 251 5.19 -2.35 -8.39
N VAL A 252 6.40 -2.27 -7.88
CA VAL A 252 7.07 -3.33 -7.12
C VAL A 252 7.49 -2.76 -5.77
N VAL A 253 7.19 -3.50 -4.71
CA VAL A 253 7.57 -3.17 -3.33
C VAL A 253 8.49 -4.26 -2.80
N ASP A 254 9.62 -3.89 -2.23
CA ASP A 254 10.48 -4.81 -1.50
C ASP A 254 10.07 -4.84 -0.02
N PRO A 255 9.39 -5.89 0.46
CA PRO A 255 8.89 -5.96 1.83
C PRO A 255 9.99 -6.20 2.86
N GLN A 256 11.20 -6.58 2.44
CA GLN A 256 12.36 -6.75 3.31
C GLN A 256 13.33 -5.57 3.22
N GLY A 257 13.22 -4.76 2.17
CA GLY A 257 14.05 -3.59 1.95
C GLY A 257 13.87 -2.54 3.05
N VAL A 258 14.87 -1.70 3.20
CA VAL A 258 14.92 -0.62 4.18
C VAL A 258 15.15 0.71 3.48
N VAL A 259 14.52 1.72 3.99
CA VAL A 259 14.67 3.10 3.52
C VAL A 259 15.08 3.98 4.68
N ALA A 260 16.13 4.77 4.49
CA ALA A 260 16.44 5.84 5.43
C ALA A 260 15.53 7.03 5.16
N MET A 261 15.00 7.64 6.23
CA MET A 261 14.25 8.89 6.18
C MET A 261 15.05 9.94 6.96
N THR A 262 15.60 10.93 6.26
CA THR A 262 16.34 12.04 6.88
C THR A 262 15.64 13.34 6.56
N GLY A 263 15.17 14.07 7.59
CA GLY A 263 14.45 15.33 7.39
C GLY A 263 13.20 15.22 6.50
N GLY A 264 12.51 14.06 6.52
CA GLY A 264 11.34 13.79 5.67
C GLY A 264 11.66 13.43 4.21
N LYS A 265 12.95 13.27 3.86
CA LYS A 265 13.39 12.83 2.53
C LYS A 265 13.88 11.39 2.57
N LEU A 266 13.60 10.64 1.49
CA LEU A 266 14.14 9.31 1.27
C LEU A 266 15.62 9.46 0.91
N ALA A 267 16.49 8.76 1.62
CA ALA A 267 17.93 8.74 1.34
C ALA A 267 18.36 7.31 0.95
N ALA A 268 19.45 7.21 0.19
CA ALA A 268 20.14 5.95 0.05
C ALA A 268 20.64 5.51 1.43
N LEU A 269 20.46 4.24 1.75
CA LEU A 269 21.19 3.67 2.87
C LEU A 269 22.65 3.56 2.44
N GLY A 270 23.55 4.26 3.13
CA GLY A 270 24.99 4.07 2.98
C GLY A 270 25.33 2.60 3.31
N GLU A 271 26.37 2.07 2.66
CA GLU A 271 26.87 0.70 2.96
C GLU A 271 27.12 0.53 4.47
N GLU A 272 27.62 1.55 5.10
CA GLU A 272 27.92 1.58 6.55
C GLU A 272 26.67 1.38 7.43
N TYR A 273 25.53 1.95 7.05
CA TYR A 273 24.25 1.74 7.77
C TYR A 273 23.70 0.33 7.55
N LEU A 274 23.82 -0.20 6.33
CA LEU A 274 23.39 -1.58 6.02
C LEU A 274 24.26 -2.58 6.80
N GLU A 275 25.57 -2.34 6.84
CA GLU A 275 26.51 -3.15 7.61
C GLU A 275 26.20 -3.12 9.10
N GLN A 276 26.00 -1.93 9.67
CA GLN A 276 25.65 -1.77 11.08
C GLN A 276 24.37 -2.52 11.40
N ARG A 277 23.34 -2.38 10.59
CA ARG A 277 22.06 -3.05 10.80
C ARG A 277 22.15 -4.57 10.69
N LEU A 278 22.87 -5.08 9.71
CA LEU A 278 23.12 -6.52 9.59
C LEU A 278 23.90 -7.03 10.82
N GLY A 279 24.82 -6.22 11.33
CA GLY A 279 25.52 -6.48 12.58
C GLY A 279 24.58 -6.59 13.77
N ASP A 280 23.66 -5.63 13.91
CA ASP A 280 22.68 -5.59 15.00
C ASP A 280 21.69 -6.77 14.94
N GLU A 281 21.24 -7.15 13.75
CA GLU A 281 20.38 -8.32 13.56
C GLU A 281 21.06 -9.61 13.96
N VAL A 282 22.32 -9.81 13.55
CA VAL A 282 23.12 -10.99 13.95
C VAL A 282 23.34 -11.01 15.47
N THR A 283 23.66 -9.86 16.06
CA THR A 283 23.86 -9.71 17.51
C THR A 283 22.60 -10.12 18.28
N THR A 284 21.43 -9.65 17.84
CA THR A 284 20.13 -10.01 18.44
C THR A 284 19.88 -11.52 18.43
N VAL A 285 20.21 -12.20 17.32
CA VAL A 285 20.08 -13.66 17.23
C VAL A 285 21.07 -14.35 18.16
N ILE A 286 22.32 -13.91 18.20
CA ILE A 286 23.34 -14.46 19.10
C ILE A 286 22.89 -14.33 20.57
N GLU A 287 22.44 -13.16 21.00
CA GLU A 287 21.92 -12.92 22.35
C GLU A 287 20.74 -13.83 22.70
N SER A 288 19.82 -14.02 21.75
CA SER A 288 18.70 -14.95 21.94
C SER A 288 19.16 -16.39 22.15
N VAL A 289 20.20 -16.82 21.44
CA VAL A 289 20.78 -18.17 21.58
C VAL A 289 21.51 -18.30 22.90
N LEU A 290 22.25 -17.30 23.34
CA LEU A 290 22.94 -17.33 24.64
C LEU A 290 21.94 -17.50 25.79
N LYS A 291 20.79 -16.81 25.77
CA LYS A 291 19.70 -17.01 26.74
C LYS A 291 19.18 -18.46 26.73
N LEU A 292 18.98 -19.03 25.54
CA LEU A 292 18.53 -20.42 25.41
C LEU A 292 19.60 -21.43 25.91
N ILE A 293 20.90 -21.13 25.76
CA ILE A 293 22.01 -21.91 26.30
C ILE A 293 21.98 -21.87 27.83
N GLU A 294 21.73 -20.71 28.44
CA GLU A 294 21.56 -20.59 29.89
C GLU A 294 20.43 -21.49 30.41
N ASP A 295 19.26 -21.47 29.71
CA ASP A 295 18.14 -22.33 30.09
C ASP A 295 18.48 -23.82 29.90
N ALA A 296 19.19 -24.20 28.84
CA ALA A 296 19.65 -25.56 28.60
C ALA A 296 20.62 -26.03 29.68
N ASN A 297 21.56 -25.19 30.10
CA ASN A 297 22.48 -25.47 31.19
C ASN A 297 21.75 -25.68 32.54
N ARG A 298 20.71 -24.89 32.83
CA ARG A 298 19.87 -25.11 34.01
C ARG A 298 19.17 -26.48 33.99
N MET A 299 18.81 -26.95 32.81
CA MET A 299 18.19 -28.26 32.56
C MET A 299 19.23 -29.40 32.42
N ARG A 300 20.51 -29.12 32.57
CA ARG A 300 21.65 -30.05 32.37
C ARG A 300 21.69 -30.68 30.97
N VAL A 301 21.29 -29.93 29.96
CA VAL A 301 21.36 -30.35 28.55
C VAL A 301 22.72 -29.99 28.00
N ALA A 302 23.40 -30.94 27.31
CA ALA A 302 24.70 -30.69 26.71
C ALA A 302 24.61 -29.67 25.56
N VAL A 303 25.46 -28.62 25.60
CA VAL A 303 25.41 -27.47 24.64
C VAL A 303 26.78 -27.13 24.04
N THR A 304 27.83 -27.89 24.29
CA THR A 304 29.20 -27.57 23.88
C THR A 304 29.37 -27.31 22.38
N ASP A 305 28.72 -28.08 21.52
CA ASP A 305 28.73 -27.87 20.06
C ASP A 305 27.95 -26.62 19.63
N ILE A 306 26.93 -26.25 20.38
CA ILE A 306 26.16 -25.01 20.19
C ILE A 306 27.00 -23.79 20.59
N GLU A 307 27.75 -23.89 21.71
CA GLU A 307 28.69 -22.86 22.15
C GLU A 307 29.79 -22.63 21.11
N HIS A 308 30.33 -23.71 20.52
CA HIS A 308 31.25 -23.62 19.39
C HIS A 308 30.64 -22.98 18.14
N ALA A 309 29.38 -23.24 17.86
CA ALA A 309 28.68 -22.62 16.73
C ALA A 309 28.47 -21.11 16.97
N ILE A 310 28.11 -20.70 18.18
CA ILE A 310 27.99 -19.29 18.56
C ILE A 310 29.35 -18.57 18.54
N SER A 311 30.40 -19.20 19.06
CA SER A 311 31.76 -18.63 18.97
C SER A 311 32.19 -18.39 17.52
N ARG A 312 31.85 -19.30 16.62
CA ARG A 312 32.10 -19.11 15.18
C ARG A 312 31.24 -17.98 14.62
N ALA A 313 29.96 -17.86 15.00
CA ALA A 313 29.08 -16.76 14.58
C ALA A 313 29.66 -15.41 15.02
N THR A 314 30.10 -15.28 16.28
CA THR A 314 30.69 -14.07 16.82
C THR A 314 31.99 -13.70 16.10
N LEU A 315 32.85 -14.69 15.79
CA LEU A 315 34.06 -14.44 15.02
C LEU A 315 33.76 -13.94 13.59
N GLN A 316 32.74 -14.50 12.93
CA GLN A 316 32.33 -14.06 11.62
C GLN A 316 31.72 -12.64 11.67
N LEU A 317 30.98 -12.30 12.72
CA LEU A 317 30.45 -10.97 12.97
C LEU A 317 31.56 -9.93 13.12
N GLN A 318 32.59 -10.23 13.93
CA GLN A 318 33.77 -9.38 14.09
C GLN A 318 34.50 -9.14 12.75
N ARG A 319 34.50 -10.13 11.86
CA ARG A 319 35.06 -10.03 10.51
C ARG A 319 34.12 -9.36 9.49
N ARG A 320 33.01 -8.79 9.93
CA ARG A 320 31.96 -8.20 9.09
C ARG A 320 31.36 -9.15 8.04
N ASN A 321 31.45 -10.47 8.31
CA ASN A 321 30.91 -11.50 7.40
C ASN A 321 29.49 -11.89 7.83
N TYR A 322 28.58 -10.93 7.72
CA TYR A 322 27.24 -10.97 8.31
C TYR A 322 26.41 -12.17 7.86
N GLN A 323 26.48 -12.56 6.57
CA GLN A 323 25.74 -13.72 6.06
C GLN A 323 26.20 -15.04 6.71
N LYS A 324 27.52 -15.22 6.85
CA LYS A 324 28.08 -16.44 7.52
C LYS A 324 27.78 -16.43 9.00
N ALA A 325 27.86 -15.26 9.63
CA ALA A 325 27.53 -15.08 11.04
C ALA A 325 26.05 -15.42 11.30
N MET A 326 25.14 -14.87 10.50
CA MET A 326 23.70 -15.14 10.61
C MET A 326 23.38 -16.63 10.43
N LYS A 327 23.95 -17.26 9.41
CA LYS A 327 23.76 -18.69 9.16
C LYS A 327 24.22 -19.55 10.34
N ALA A 328 25.37 -19.23 10.94
CA ALA A 328 25.87 -19.95 12.09
C ALA A 328 25.02 -19.73 13.35
N ALA A 329 24.55 -18.50 13.59
CA ALA A 329 23.69 -18.15 14.71
C ALA A 329 22.30 -18.82 14.62
N LEU A 330 21.66 -18.79 13.46
CA LEU A 330 20.38 -19.47 13.23
C LEU A 330 20.47 -20.99 13.35
N HIS A 331 21.59 -21.59 12.88
CA HIS A 331 21.84 -23.02 13.07
C HIS A 331 21.96 -23.37 14.56
N ALA A 332 22.71 -22.58 15.31
CA ALA A 332 22.82 -22.76 16.76
C ALA A 332 21.45 -22.60 17.46
N GLN A 333 20.65 -21.64 17.04
CA GLN A 333 19.31 -21.42 17.57
C GLN A 333 18.39 -22.64 17.37
N THR A 334 18.40 -23.20 16.19
CA THR A 334 17.63 -24.41 15.88
C THR A 334 18.06 -25.58 16.76
N LEU A 335 19.35 -25.84 16.86
CA LEU A 335 19.89 -26.93 17.66
C LEU A 335 19.52 -26.81 19.14
N VAL A 336 19.66 -25.63 19.74
CA VAL A 336 19.34 -25.47 21.16
C VAL A 336 17.84 -25.61 21.42
N ARG A 337 16.97 -25.11 20.53
CA ARG A 337 15.53 -25.27 20.65
C ARG A 337 15.11 -26.75 20.59
N GLU A 338 15.61 -27.48 19.61
CA GLU A 338 15.33 -28.93 19.49
C GLU A 338 15.76 -29.71 20.73
N ARG A 339 16.90 -29.38 21.31
CA ARG A 339 17.38 -30.04 22.54
C ARG A 339 16.55 -29.70 23.75
N LEU A 340 16.15 -28.43 23.91
CA LEU A 340 15.25 -28.01 24.98
C LEU A 340 13.88 -28.66 24.87
N GLU A 341 13.32 -28.78 23.67
CA GLU A 341 12.05 -29.47 23.44
C GLU A 341 12.15 -30.96 23.81
N LYS A 342 13.21 -31.65 23.38
CA LYS A 342 13.45 -33.06 23.74
C LYS A 342 13.62 -33.25 25.24
N ALA A 343 14.36 -32.37 25.89
CA ALA A 343 14.55 -32.42 27.35
C ALA A 343 13.22 -32.18 28.11
N ARG A 344 12.40 -31.26 27.67
CA ARG A 344 11.04 -30.98 28.21
C ARG A 344 10.10 -32.18 28.02
N ALA A 345 10.24 -32.91 26.91
CA ALA A 345 9.48 -34.11 26.61
C ALA A 345 9.97 -35.38 27.31
N GLY A 346 11.02 -35.30 28.12
CA GLY A 346 11.62 -36.47 28.79
C GLY A 346 12.32 -37.46 27.85
N LEU A 347 12.68 -37.07 26.63
CA LEU A 347 13.32 -37.90 25.64
C LEU A 347 14.85 -37.91 25.84
N PRO A 348 15.54 -39.06 25.64
CA PRO A 348 16.98 -39.16 25.84
C PRO A 348 17.75 -38.24 24.87
N PRO A 349 18.94 -37.71 25.28
CA PRO A 349 19.76 -36.86 24.43
C PRO A 349 20.26 -37.61 23.19
N PRO A 350 20.51 -36.89 22.06
CA PRO A 350 21.03 -37.52 20.85
C PRO A 350 22.41 -38.15 21.07
N PRO A 351 22.79 -39.23 20.36
CA PRO A 351 23.94 -40.08 20.64
C PRO A 351 25.34 -39.44 20.50
N ASN A 352 25.46 -38.15 20.17
CA ASN A 352 26.74 -37.45 19.97
C ASN A 352 27.06 -36.34 21.00
N ALA A 353 26.39 -36.30 22.13
CA ALA A 353 26.79 -35.42 23.22
C ALA A 353 27.85 -36.12 24.07
N ALA A 354 29.14 -35.86 23.80
CA ALA A 354 30.23 -36.33 24.66
C ALA A 354 30.00 -35.85 26.11
N ALA A 355 29.79 -36.75 27.02
CA ALA A 355 29.72 -36.45 28.44
C ALA A 355 31.02 -35.78 28.91
N PRO A 356 30.97 -34.72 29.76
CA PRO A 356 32.17 -34.16 30.34
C PRO A 356 32.93 -35.28 31.14
N PRO A 357 34.26 -35.33 31.07
CA PRO A 357 35.02 -36.32 31.84
C PRO A 357 34.76 -36.13 33.34
N PRO A 358 34.72 -37.21 34.11
CA PRO A 358 34.52 -37.15 35.56
C PRO A 358 35.66 -36.34 36.21
N PRO A 359 35.38 -35.57 37.30
CA PRO A 359 36.38 -34.77 37.96
C PRO A 359 37.50 -35.70 38.46
N GLY A 360 38.72 -35.43 37.95
CA GLY A 360 39.91 -36.23 38.18
C GLY A 360 40.23 -36.39 39.67
N VAL A 361 40.37 -37.63 40.06
CA VAL A 361 41.06 -38.04 41.31
C VAL A 361 42.50 -37.59 41.18
N ARG A 362 42.93 -36.61 41.98
CA ARG A 362 44.36 -36.29 42.16
C ARG A 362 45.01 -37.46 42.80
N ARG A 363 46.01 -38.00 42.17
CA ARG A 363 47.11 -38.66 42.79
C ARG A 363 48.35 -37.76 42.84
#